data_2fdcff7a222242616ded8bef9012af98
#
_entry.id   2fdcff7a222242616ded8bef9012af98
#
_cell.length_a   1.000
_cell.length_b   1.000
_cell.length_c   1.000
_cell.angle_alpha   90.00
_cell.angle_beta   90.00
_cell.angle_gamma   90.00
#
_symmetry.space_group_name_H-M   'P 1'
#
loop_
_entity.id
_entity.type
_entity.pdbx_description
1 polymer ?
#
loop_
_entity_poly.entity_id
_entity_poly.type
_entity_poly.pdbx_seq_one_letter_code
_entity_poly.pdbx_strand_id
1 'polypeptide(L)'
;MGPEGIIGKYRKNGLNGQDVQLFGSGDTDVGVFDTPIGRIALIICYDDTYWQYDRLAALRGAQIIGWHSVSDRVMPGTPAAQAKGNHSTVASVQHMSALNGVWVIGATRSGIERNPINGSQLYNNCGSSIWSPQGRKLVQAPVVPPELLPPGLNGIFSTTIIPAEADAVREQRLAARRPSLYNPLLALRRAPVDSTATATPRPVQLAAAQWTGDASRLSSSQPQAQELLVLPELSGLPSDLNAAEIRRRAEPRGGAFEQLLARGAKAGSGYLVGSYPERDGAKVFHTVALAGPAGTILGRYRATHLSAAEQTWATPGDAPVVVSTPLGRIGLATAADLAVTEVTGLYQTLRTDVLAVPSGDPAALKVEIDPQLYAVSDPPTGRADLHPYLAAKLGQFWLVSGGRRIGNATASGIFGPEPVVHTPTLTAAAGAEAVRYRTVVPAAGGTWINQQQLIDGQRNDLFKPLVLDPTNACFQSWKRAGHGPVNCP
;
A
#
# COMPACT_ATOMS: atom_id res chain seq x y z
N MET A 1 16.62 25.02 -8.67
CA MET A 1 17.54 26.07 -9.21
C MET A 1 18.93 25.47 -9.24
N GLY A 2 19.71 25.83 -10.24
CA GLY A 2 21.13 25.54 -10.33
C GLY A 2 21.95 26.82 -10.34
N PRO A 3 23.29 26.73 -10.47
CA PRO A 3 24.15 27.91 -10.49
C PRO A 3 23.76 28.95 -11.55
N GLU A 4 23.20 28.48 -12.66
CA GLU A 4 22.80 29.36 -13.80
C GLU A 4 21.34 29.78 -13.78
N GLY A 5 20.58 29.48 -12.70
CA GLY A 5 19.20 29.92 -12.55
C GLY A 5 18.18 28.80 -12.36
N ILE A 6 16.94 29.04 -12.81
CA ILE A 6 15.83 28.11 -12.66
C ILE A 6 15.92 27.02 -13.73
N ILE A 7 16.16 25.78 -13.33
CA ILE A 7 16.18 24.59 -14.20
C ILE A 7 14.76 24.16 -14.55
N GLY A 8 13.84 24.19 -13.58
CA GLY A 8 12.46 23.78 -13.78
C GLY A 8 11.53 24.23 -12.66
N LYS A 9 10.23 24.10 -12.90
CA LYS A 9 9.15 24.47 -11.97
C LYS A 9 8.13 23.36 -11.90
N TYR A 10 7.56 23.14 -10.72
CA TYR A 10 6.43 22.27 -10.48
C TYR A 10 5.30 23.05 -9.82
N ARG A 11 4.07 22.84 -10.30
CA ARG A 11 2.85 23.37 -9.69
C ARG A 11 2.13 22.24 -8.98
N LYS A 12 1.76 22.45 -7.72
CA LYS A 12 1.06 21.49 -6.89
C LYS A 12 -0.25 21.04 -7.55
N ASN A 13 -0.49 19.76 -7.62
CA ASN A 13 -1.69 19.16 -8.18
C ASN A 13 -2.70 18.74 -7.11
N GLY A 14 -2.23 18.06 -6.07
CA GLY A 14 -3.04 17.64 -4.93
C GLY A 14 -3.26 18.83 -3.97
N LEU A 15 -4.39 19.51 -4.11
CA LEU A 15 -4.75 20.61 -3.20
C LEU A 15 -5.47 20.05 -1.97
N ASN A 16 -5.04 20.46 -0.77
CA ASN A 16 -5.78 20.16 0.45
C ASN A 16 -6.96 21.13 0.65
N GLY A 17 -7.78 20.90 1.67
CA GLY A 17 -8.99 21.68 1.92
C GLY A 17 -8.79 23.18 2.10
N GLN A 18 -7.60 23.65 2.46
CA GLN A 18 -7.27 25.08 2.54
C GLN A 18 -6.70 25.61 1.22
N ASP A 19 -5.90 24.80 0.53
CA ASP A 19 -5.27 25.17 -0.73
C ASP A 19 -6.31 25.51 -1.80
N VAL A 20 -7.42 24.77 -1.88
CA VAL A 20 -8.48 24.98 -2.89
C VAL A 20 -9.15 26.35 -2.79
N GLN A 21 -9.01 27.03 -1.67
CA GLN A 21 -9.56 28.39 -1.48
C GLN A 21 -8.63 29.48 -2.02
N LEU A 22 -7.34 29.18 -2.18
CA LEU A 22 -6.31 30.16 -2.46
C LEU A 22 -5.57 29.89 -3.78
N PHE A 23 -5.52 28.66 -4.24
CA PHE A 23 -4.69 28.22 -5.36
C PHE A 23 -5.46 27.39 -6.37
N GLY A 24 -5.06 27.48 -7.64
CA GLY A 24 -5.45 26.54 -8.67
C GLY A 24 -4.54 25.31 -8.68
N SER A 25 -5.09 24.14 -9.00
CA SER A 25 -4.30 22.93 -9.27
C SER A 25 -3.33 23.13 -10.42
N GLY A 26 -2.21 22.42 -10.37
CA GLY A 26 -1.31 22.30 -11.49
C GLY A 26 -2.00 21.70 -12.73
N ASP A 27 -1.44 22.01 -13.88
CA ASP A 27 -1.95 21.61 -15.21
C ASP A 27 -1.09 20.52 -15.89
N THR A 28 -0.03 20.09 -15.22
CA THR A 28 0.90 19.06 -15.70
C THR A 28 1.18 18.06 -14.60
N ASP A 29 1.56 16.84 -15.01
CA ASP A 29 2.05 15.83 -14.07
C ASP A 29 3.41 16.21 -13.45
N VAL A 30 3.98 15.29 -12.66
CA VAL A 30 5.28 15.49 -12.01
C VAL A 30 6.39 15.58 -13.05
N GLY A 31 7.05 16.74 -13.12
CA GLY A 31 8.23 16.94 -13.94
C GLY A 31 9.48 16.32 -13.31
N VAL A 32 10.35 15.76 -14.15
CA VAL A 32 11.68 15.31 -13.81
C VAL A 32 12.71 16.13 -14.59
N PHE A 33 13.62 16.74 -13.89
CA PHE A 33 14.59 17.69 -14.43
C PHE A 33 16.00 17.11 -14.34
N ASP A 34 16.73 17.19 -15.45
CA ASP A 34 18.15 16.81 -15.49
C ASP A 34 19.00 17.87 -14.80
N THR A 35 19.84 17.44 -13.88
CA THR A 35 20.74 18.32 -13.15
C THR A 35 22.14 17.69 -13.06
N PRO A 36 23.19 18.47 -12.76
CA PRO A 36 24.54 17.89 -12.55
C PRO A 36 24.64 16.88 -11.41
N ILE A 37 23.67 16.88 -10.48
CA ILE A 37 23.62 15.97 -9.32
C ILE A 37 22.59 14.85 -9.49
N GLY A 38 22.04 14.65 -10.69
CA GLY A 38 21.07 13.60 -11.00
C GLY A 38 19.73 14.13 -11.49
N ARG A 39 18.80 13.20 -11.76
CA ARG A 39 17.46 13.47 -12.24
C ARG A 39 16.52 13.69 -11.06
N ILE A 40 15.98 14.90 -10.93
CA ILE A 40 15.22 15.32 -9.75
C ILE A 40 13.76 15.60 -10.12
N ALA A 41 12.84 14.97 -9.38
CA ALA A 41 11.42 15.32 -9.35
C ALA A 41 11.10 16.20 -8.13
N LEU A 42 10.05 17.00 -8.24
CA LEU A 42 9.55 17.84 -7.14
C LEU A 42 8.10 17.49 -6.85
N ILE A 43 7.77 17.30 -5.56
CA ILE A 43 6.42 17.04 -5.07
C ILE A 43 6.15 18.00 -3.90
N ILE A 44 4.90 18.44 -3.73
CA ILE A 44 4.54 19.42 -2.70
C ILE A 44 3.45 18.86 -1.78
N CYS A 45 3.79 18.65 -0.53
CA CYS A 45 2.89 18.40 0.58
C CYS A 45 1.83 17.33 0.26
N TYR A 46 0.58 17.72 0.10
CA TYR A 46 -0.58 16.83 -0.11
C TYR A 46 -0.54 16.00 -1.41
N ASP A 47 0.37 16.30 -2.36
CA ASP A 47 0.59 15.44 -3.52
C ASP A 47 0.96 14.01 -3.11
N ASP A 48 1.75 13.85 -2.02
CA ASP A 48 2.15 12.56 -1.45
C ASP A 48 0.96 11.65 -1.03
N THR A 49 -0.19 12.24 -0.81
CA THR A 49 -1.42 11.49 -0.54
C THR A 49 -1.86 10.64 -1.73
N TYR A 50 -1.41 10.98 -2.91
CA TYR A 50 -1.69 10.30 -4.17
C TYR A 50 -0.43 9.61 -4.68
N TRP A 51 -0.29 8.31 -4.42
CA TRP A 51 0.85 7.49 -4.84
C TRP A 51 1.18 7.59 -6.35
N GLN A 52 0.22 8.03 -7.14
CA GLN A 52 0.34 8.20 -8.58
C GLN A 52 1.43 9.21 -8.95
N TYR A 53 1.58 10.31 -8.21
CA TYR A 53 2.60 11.31 -8.50
C TYR A 53 4.01 10.75 -8.29
N ASP A 54 4.23 10.02 -7.22
CA ASP A 54 5.52 9.35 -6.95
C ASP A 54 5.85 8.35 -8.05
N ARG A 55 4.84 7.57 -8.46
CA ARG A 55 4.99 6.59 -9.52
C ARG A 55 5.27 7.23 -10.86
N LEU A 56 4.63 8.34 -11.20
CA LEU A 56 4.92 9.11 -12.43
C LEU A 56 6.35 9.64 -12.43
N ALA A 57 6.84 10.14 -11.29
CA ALA A 57 8.23 10.56 -11.15
C ALA A 57 9.20 9.39 -11.43
N ALA A 58 8.94 8.23 -10.85
CA ALA A 58 9.75 7.03 -11.10
C ALA A 58 9.69 6.58 -12.57
N LEU A 59 8.52 6.58 -13.20
CA LEU A 59 8.34 6.23 -14.61
C LEU A 59 9.07 7.18 -15.55
N ARG A 60 9.15 8.48 -15.23
CA ARG A 60 9.98 9.45 -15.94
C ARG A 60 11.47 9.28 -15.70
N GLY A 61 11.86 8.41 -14.76
CA GLY A 61 13.25 8.10 -14.43
C GLY A 61 13.87 9.02 -13.41
N ALA A 62 13.08 9.57 -12.48
CA ALA A 62 13.64 10.29 -11.34
C ALA A 62 14.59 9.39 -10.53
N GLN A 63 15.70 9.96 -10.11
CA GLN A 63 16.62 9.36 -9.15
C GLN A 63 16.34 9.88 -7.74
N ILE A 64 15.92 11.14 -7.66
CA ILE A 64 15.64 11.85 -6.41
C ILE A 64 14.24 12.46 -6.50
N ILE A 65 13.43 12.31 -5.46
CA ILE A 65 12.22 13.10 -5.22
C ILE A 65 12.51 14.09 -4.10
N GLY A 66 12.43 15.38 -4.40
CA GLY A 66 12.41 16.45 -3.42
C GLY A 66 10.96 16.73 -2.99
N TRP A 67 10.63 16.44 -1.74
CA TRP A 67 9.29 16.64 -1.20
C TRP A 67 9.27 17.76 -0.17
N HIS A 68 8.60 18.84 -0.51
CA HIS A 68 8.42 20.01 0.37
C HIS A 68 7.07 19.95 1.05
N SER A 69 7.05 19.92 2.37
CA SER A 69 5.82 19.77 3.14
C SER A 69 5.72 20.77 4.30
N VAL A 70 4.50 21.06 4.67
CA VAL A 70 4.11 21.68 5.93
C VAL A 70 3.01 20.79 6.56
N SER A 71 3.23 19.49 6.47
CA SER A 71 2.38 18.51 7.14
C SER A 71 2.58 18.57 8.65
N ASP A 72 1.68 17.98 9.39
CA ASP A 72 1.75 17.84 10.84
C ASP A 72 1.46 19.10 11.65
N ARG A 73 0.78 20.06 11.03
CA ARG A 73 0.21 21.17 11.76
C ARG A 73 -0.94 20.68 12.65
N VAL A 74 -0.79 20.82 13.95
CA VAL A 74 -1.82 20.46 14.93
C VAL A 74 -2.03 21.59 15.92
N MET A 75 -3.26 21.77 16.36
CA MET A 75 -3.56 22.68 17.46
C MET A 75 -3.27 22.00 18.79
N PRO A 76 -2.56 22.65 19.73
CA PRO A 76 -2.28 22.08 21.05
C PRO A 76 -3.56 21.69 21.77
N GLY A 77 -3.47 20.62 22.57
CA GLY A 77 -4.57 20.16 23.41
C GLY A 77 -5.73 19.51 22.63
N THR A 78 -5.63 19.38 21.31
CA THR A 78 -6.64 18.67 20.51
C THR A 78 -6.40 17.15 20.52
N PRO A 79 -7.45 16.33 20.35
CA PRO A 79 -7.27 14.87 20.18
C PRO A 79 -6.30 14.52 19.04
N ALA A 80 -6.29 15.30 17.95
CA ALA A 80 -5.35 15.11 16.84
C ALA A 80 -3.90 15.36 17.26
N ALA A 81 -3.62 16.36 18.09
CA ALA A 81 -2.27 16.61 18.62
C ALA A 81 -1.82 15.49 19.55
N GLN A 82 -2.72 15.01 20.43
CA GLN A 82 -2.43 13.90 21.34
C GLN A 82 -2.21 12.59 20.56
N ALA A 83 -3.01 12.33 19.54
CA ALA A 83 -2.87 11.14 18.70
C ALA A 83 -1.59 11.16 17.85
N LYS A 84 -1.16 12.33 17.35
CA LYS A 84 0.08 12.45 16.57
C LYS A 84 1.34 12.26 17.42
N GLY A 85 1.33 12.69 18.68
CA GLY A 85 2.49 12.58 19.57
C GLY A 85 3.79 13.02 18.90
N ASN A 86 4.77 12.13 18.82
CA ASN A 86 6.06 12.35 18.17
C ASN A 86 6.06 12.02 16.67
N HIS A 87 4.91 11.94 16.04
CA HIS A 87 4.78 11.58 14.64
C HIS A 87 5.02 12.74 13.69
N SER A 88 5.78 12.48 12.63
CA SER A 88 5.91 13.39 11.50
C SER A 88 5.64 12.65 10.19
N THR A 89 4.75 13.18 9.37
CA THR A 89 4.49 12.64 8.04
C THR A 89 5.76 12.64 7.19
N VAL A 90 6.59 13.69 7.31
CA VAL A 90 7.85 13.78 6.57
C VAL A 90 8.88 12.77 7.05
N ALA A 91 8.81 12.35 8.31
CA ALA A 91 9.62 11.26 8.82
C ALA A 91 9.11 9.86 8.41
N SER A 92 7.99 9.80 7.69
CA SER A 92 7.23 8.57 7.39
C SER A 92 7.06 8.30 5.89
N VAL A 93 7.92 8.85 5.04
CA VAL A 93 7.81 8.76 3.57
C VAL A 93 8.47 7.53 2.97
N GLN A 94 8.56 6.46 3.73
CA GLN A 94 9.14 5.19 3.27
C GLN A 94 8.48 4.65 2.00
N HIS A 95 7.16 4.84 1.84
CA HIS A 95 6.41 4.39 0.67
C HIS A 95 6.92 5.05 -0.62
N MET A 96 7.20 6.36 -0.61
CA MET A 96 7.71 7.08 -1.78
C MET A 96 9.01 6.46 -2.27
N SER A 97 9.93 6.17 -1.36
CA SER A 97 11.25 5.61 -1.69
C SER A 97 11.18 4.12 -2.02
N ALA A 98 10.63 3.31 -1.11
CA ALA A 98 10.66 1.85 -1.20
C ALA A 98 9.85 1.29 -2.38
N LEU A 99 8.65 1.85 -2.63
CA LEU A 99 7.78 1.37 -3.70
C LEU A 99 8.24 1.83 -5.09
N ASN A 100 8.98 2.94 -5.16
CA ASN A 100 9.40 3.54 -6.41
C ASN A 100 10.89 3.35 -6.72
N GLY A 101 11.69 2.93 -5.74
CA GLY A 101 13.13 2.72 -5.91
C GLY A 101 13.90 4.01 -6.16
N VAL A 102 13.54 5.10 -5.46
CA VAL A 102 14.12 6.43 -5.63
C VAL A 102 14.62 6.97 -4.29
N TRP A 103 15.58 7.87 -4.32
CA TRP A 103 15.94 8.68 -3.17
C TRP A 103 14.81 9.65 -2.85
N VAL A 104 14.50 9.84 -1.58
CA VAL A 104 13.54 10.85 -1.14
C VAL A 104 14.20 11.80 -0.15
N ILE A 105 14.11 13.09 -0.43
CA ILE A 105 14.56 14.16 0.45
C ILE A 105 13.32 14.96 0.86
N GLY A 106 12.84 14.67 2.07
CA GLY A 106 11.68 15.34 2.65
C GLY A 106 12.11 16.52 3.53
N ALA A 107 11.60 17.72 3.21
CA ALA A 107 11.84 18.92 4.00
C ALA A 107 10.54 19.47 4.56
N THR A 108 10.52 19.79 5.85
CA THR A 108 9.35 20.36 6.53
C THR A 108 9.75 21.50 7.48
N ARG A 109 8.74 22.25 7.90
CA ARG A 109 8.89 23.34 8.87
C ARG A 109 8.96 22.80 10.29
N SER A 110 9.55 23.61 11.16
CA SER A 110 9.55 23.40 12.61
C SER A 110 9.08 24.66 13.32
N GLY A 111 8.56 24.51 14.54
CA GLY A 111 8.20 25.63 15.41
C GLY A 111 6.73 26.00 15.41
N ILE A 112 6.43 27.12 16.04
CA ILE A 112 5.09 27.61 16.27
C ILE A 112 4.74 28.65 15.24
N GLU A 113 3.61 28.48 14.58
CA GLU A 113 3.01 29.46 13.69
C GLU A 113 1.76 30.04 14.35
N ARG A 114 1.70 31.36 14.47
CA ARG A 114 0.54 32.05 15.04
C ARG A 114 -0.33 32.62 13.92
N ASN A 115 -1.61 32.32 13.95
CA ASN A 115 -2.57 32.93 13.04
C ASN A 115 -2.76 34.41 13.45
N PRO A 116 -2.46 35.39 12.55
CA PRO A 116 -2.55 36.80 12.89
C PRO A 116 -3.99 37.29 13.09
N ILE A 117 -5.00 36.55 12.58
CA ILE A 117 -6.40 36.97 12.63
C ILE A 117 -7.04 36.59 13.96
N ASN A 118 -6.84 35.38 14.43
CA ASN A 118 -7.54 34.87 15.60
C ASN A 118 -6.61 34.44 16.75
N GLY A 119 -5.29 34.61 16.58
CA GLY A 119 -4.29 34.28 17.59
C GLY A 119 -4.07 32.76 17.81
N SER A 120 -4.75 31.90 17.07
CA SER A 120 -4.56 30.45 17.21
C SER A 120 -3.13 30.05 16.85
N GLN A 121 -2.61 29.04 17.52
CA GLN A 121 -1.25 28.54 17.30
C GLN A 121 -1.31 27.19 16.57
N LEU A 122 -0.45 27.05 15.57
CA LEU A 122 -0.22 25.82 14.86
C LEU A 122 1.22 25.36 15.12
N TYR A 123 1.40 24.08 15.37
CA TYR A 123 2.70 23.49 15.63
C TYR A 123 3.16 22.71 14.41
N ASN A 124 4.40 22.93 14.02
CA ASN A 124 5.10 22.18 13.01
C ASN A 124 6.19 21.37 13.72
N ASN A 125 6.05 20.06 13.79
CA ASN A 125 6.86 19.20 14.63
C ASN A 125 8.17 18.70 13.99
N CYS A 126 8.59 19.29 12.88
CA CYS A 126 9.83 18.94 12.21
C CYS A 126 9.83 17.53 11.55
N GLY A 127 10.96 16.81 11.60
CA GLY A 127 11.06 15.45 11.08
C GLY A 127 11.53 15.37 9.63
N SER A 128 12.14 16.44 9.07
CA SER A 128 12.81 16.39 7.75
C SER A 128 13.68 15.15 7.65
N SER A 129 13.63 14.42 6.52
CA SER A 129 14.28 13.12 6.44
C SER A 129 14.81 12.81 5.04
N ILE A 130 15.80 11.91 4.98
CA ILE A 130 16.40 11.40 3.74
C ILE A 130 16.31 9.88 3.74
N TRP A 131 15.74 9.33 2.66
CA TRP A 131 15.48 7.90 2.50
C TRP A 131 16.14 7.32 1.26
N SER A 132 16.72 6.12 1.41
CA SER A 132 17.34 5.40 0.30
C SER A 132 16.29 4.75 -0.63
N PRO A 133 16.69 4.38 -1.87
CA PRO A 133 15.80 3.67 -2.81
C PRO A 133 15.22 2.36 -2.27
N GLN A 134 15.87 1.74 -1.29
CA GLN A 134 15.41 0.53 -0.62
C GLN A 134 14.43 0.80 0.54
N GLY A 135 14.11 2.07 0.81
CA GLY A 135 13.22 2.45 1.90
C GLY A 135 13.89 2.53 3.27
N ARG A 136 15.21 2.66 3.33
CA ARG A 136 15.93 2.85 4.58
C ARG A 136 16.12 4.34 4.89
N LYS A 137 15.75 4.75 6.08
CA LYS A 137 16.00 6.11 6.56
C LYS A 137 17.48 6.30 6.89
N LEU A 138 18.10 7.31 6.31
CA LEU A 138 19.52 7.62 6.55
C LEU A 138 19.69 8.78 7.53
N VAL A 139 18.84 9.80 7.40
CA VAL A 139 18.88 10.99 8.23
C VAL A 139 17.46 11.40 8.59
N GLN A 140 17.28 11.85 9.80
CA GLN A 140 16.04 12.46 10.26
C GLN A 140 16.35 13.60 11.22
N ALA A 141 15.73 14.75 10.97
CA ALA A 141 15.66 15.82 11.96
C ALA A 141 14.81 15.39 13.18
N PRO A 142 15.08 15.90 14.37
CA PRO A 142 14.26 15.58 15.54
C PRO A 142 12.79 15.81 15.25
N VAL A 143 11.94 14.86 15.65
CA VAL A 143 10.50 15.05 15.74
C VAL A 143 10.22 15.48 17.17
N VAL A 144 9.63 16.65 17.35
CA VAL A 144 9.41 17.24 18.66
C VAL A 144 7.92 17.38 18.89
N PRO A 145 7.39 16.84 20.00
CA PRO A 145 5.99 17.05 20.37
C PRO A 145 5.70 18.54 20.53
N PRO A 146 4.48 18.99 20.25
CA PRO A 146 4.09 20.40 20.36
C PRO A 146 4.45 21.06 21.69
N GLU A 147 4.35 20.30 22.77
CA GLU A 147 4.61 20.77 24.13
C GLU A 147 6.09 21.03 24.44
N LEU A 148 6.98 20.42 23.65
CA LEU A 148 8.42 20.48 23.88
C LEU A 148 9.16 21.26 22.78
N LEU A 149 8.44 21.88 21.82
CA LEU A 149 9.07 22.66 20.76
C LEU A 149 9.80 23.88 21.33
N PRO A 150 11.12 23.88 21.41
CA PRO A 150 11.83 25.11 21.70
C PRO A 150 11.69 26.09 20.53
N PRO A 151 11.63 27.40 20.76
CA PRO A 151 11.74 28.37 19.69
C PRO A 151 13.05 28.14 18.93
N GLY A 152 12.98 27.88 17.62
CA GLY A 152 14.16 27.90 16.79
C GLY A 152 14.88 26.56 16.52
N LEU A 153 14.14 25.44 16.44
CA LEU A 153 14.70 24.19 15.93
C LEU A 153 14.94 24.29 14.41
N ASN A 154 15.84 25.18 14.02
CA ASN A 154 16.28 25.35 12.65
C ASN A 154 17.58 24.61 12.46
N GLY A 155 17.68 23.80 11.41
CA GLY A 155 18.88 23.05 11.12
C GLY A 155 18.94 22.52 9.71
N ILE A 156 20.15 22.22 9.25
CA ILE A 156 20.42 21.50 8.03
C ILE A 156 20.84 20.10 8.43
N PHE A 157 20.10 19.11 7.95
CA PHE A 157 20.40 17.69 8.16
C PHE A 157 20.82 17.10 6.83
N SER A 158 22.02 16.54 6.74
CA SER A 158 22.62 16.12 5.49
C SER A 158 23.29 14.75 5.58
N THR A 159 23.37 14.10 4.43
CA THR A 159 24.18 12.91 4.20
C THR A 159 24.64 12.91 2.75
N THR A 160 25.67 12.11 2.44
CA THR A 160 26.09 11.89 1.07
C THR A 160 25.31 10.73 0.47
N ILE A 161 24.81 10.93 -0.75
CA ILE A 161 24.10 9.92 -1.53
C ILE A 161 24.73 9.77 -2.92
N ILE A 162 24.51 8.62 -3.56
CA ILE A 162 24.86 8.37 -4.95
C ILE A 162 23.56 8.24 -5.75
N PRO A 163 23.12 9.26 -6.47
CA PRO A 163 21.82 9.25 -7.16
C PRO A 163 21.62 8.06 -8.09
N ALA A 164 22.68 7.62 -8.79
CA ALA A 164 22.63 6.48 -9.71
C ALA A 164 22.28 5.14 -9.05
N GLU A 165 22.43 4.99 -7.74
CA GLU A 165 22.00 3.78 -7.02
C GLU A 165 20.48 3.56 -7.11
N ALA A 166 19.71 4.61 -7.39
CA ALA A 166 18.26 4.50 -7.61
C ALA A 166 17.93 3.75 -8.91
N ASP A 167 18.78 3.79 -9.93
CA ASP A 167 18.39 3.32 -11.28
C ASP A 167 18.06 1.82 -11.29
N ALA A 168 18.93 0.98 -10.76
CA ALA A 168 18.70 -0.46 -10.72
C ALA A 168 17.50 -0.85 -9.84
N VAL A 169 17.33 -0.20 -8.69
CA VAL A 169 16.22 -0.48 -7.77
C VAL A 169 14.89 -0.04 -8.41
N ARG A 170 14.85 1.14 -9.02
CA ARG A 170 13.68 1.64 -9.74
C ARG A 170 13.29 0.73 -10.89
N GLU A 171 14.24 0.31 -11.73
CA GLU A 171 14.00 -0.61 -12.83
C GLU A 171 13.43 -1.94 -12.33
N GLN A 172 13.97 -2.50 -11.26
CA GLN A 172 13.44 -3.71 -10.63
C GLN A 172 11.99 -3.52 -10.17
N ARG A 173 11.66 -2.38 -9.52
CA ARG A 173 10.28 -2.08 -9.09
C ARG A 173 9.33 -1.93 -10.26
N LEU A 174 9.77 -1.31 -11.34
CA LEU A 174 8.96 -1.06 -12.52
C LEU A 174 8.80 -2.29 -13.43
N ALA A 175 9.75 -3.22 -13.42
CA ALA A 175 9.72 -4.42 -14.26
C ALA A 175 8.56 -5.37 -13.94
N ALA A 176 8.06 -5.35 -12.71
CA ALA A 176 6.92 -6.18 -12.31
C ALA A 176 5.56 -5.65 -12.80
N ARG A 177 5.51 -4.44 -13.37
CA ARG A 177 4.26 -3.81 -13.80
C ARG A 177 3.64 -4.52 -15.00
N ARG A 178 2.30 -4.52 -15.03
CA ARG A 178 1.49 -5.05 -16.13
C ARG A 178 0.46 -4.00 -16.57
N PRO A 179 0.86 -2.97 -17.33
CA PRO A 179 0.03 -1.81 -17.66
C PRO A 179 -1.31 -2.16 -18.31
N SER A 180 -1.40 -3.27 -19.05
CA SER A 180 -2.65 -3.75 -19.64
C SER A 180 -3.78 -4.02 -18.64
N LEU A 181 -3.44 -4.24 -17.36
CA LEU A 181 -4.42 -4.46 -16.27
C LEU A 181 -4.91 -3.16 -15.64
N TYR A 182 -4.25 -2.04 -15.87
CA TYR A 182 -4.41 -0.83 -15.06
C TYR A 182 -5.41 0.19 -15.61
N ASN A 183 -6.03 -0.08 -16.76
CA ASN A 183 -7.06 0.81 -17.34
C ASN A 183 -8.15 1.25 -16.35
N PRO A 184 -8.60 0.41 -15.39
CA PRO A 184 -9.59 0.83 -14.39
C PRO A 184 -9.12 2.00 -13.51
N LEU A 185 -7.79 2.25 -13.38
CA LEU A 185 -7.25 3.39 -12.63
C LEU A 185 -7.65 4.73 -13.22
N LEU A 186 -7.95 4.79 -14.52
CA LEU A 186 -8.37 6.02 -15.20
C LEU A 186 -9.89 6.22 -15.17
N ALA A 187 -10.65 5.24 -14.67
CA ALA A 187 -12.10 5.34 -14.63
C ALA A 187 -12.56 6.37 -13.58
N LEU A 188 -13.31 7.38 -14.03
CA LEU A 188 -13.97 8.32 -13.13
C LEU A 188 -15.16 7.61 -12.45
N ARG A 189 -14.95 7.14 -11.24
CA ARG A 189 -15.98 6.47 -10.44
C ARG A 189 -16.39 7.34 -9.26
N ARG A 190 -17.33 8.25 -9.50
CA ARG A 190 -17.85 9.16 -8.46
C ARG A 190 -18.85 8.49 -7.51
N ALA A 191 -19.42 7.37 -7.87
CA ALA A 191 -20.40 6.64 -7.05
C ALA A 191 -19.92 5.20 -6.78
N PRO A 192 -20.30 4.59 -5.65
CA PRO A 192 -20.13 3.16 -5.43
C PRO A 192 -20.77 2.35 -6.57
N VAL A 193 -20.07 1.30 -7.00
CA VAL A 193 -20.52 0.45 -8.13
C VAL A 193 -21.81 -0.31 -7.79
N ASP A 194 -22.08 -0.53 -6.50
CA ASP A 194 -23.28 -1.18 -5.99
C ASP A 194 -23.86 -0.40 -4.82
N SER A 195 -25.11 0.04 -4.95
CA SER A 195 -25.86 0.70 -3.88
C SER A 195 -26.15 -0.22 -2.67
N THR A 196 -25.89 -1.52 -2.79
CA THR A 196 -25.98 -2.47 -1.66
C THR A 196 -24.88 -2.27 -0.63
N ALA A 197 -23.81 -1.55 -0.95
CA ALA A 197 -22.75 -1.16 -0.02
C ALA A 197 -23.17 -0.02 0.94
N THR A 198 -24.39 0.47 0.87
CA THR A 198 -24.94 1.45 1.82
C THR A 198 -25.49 0.84 3.12
N ALA A 199 -25.20 -0.44 3.38
CA ALA A 199 -25.46 -1.02 4.69
C ALA A 199 -24.73 -0.19 5.75
N THR A 200 -25.43 0.18 6.81
CA THR A 200 -24.82 0.88 7.95
C THR A 200 -23.54 0.16 8.35
N PRO A 201 -22.38 0.85 8.42
CA PRO A 201 -21.12 0.24 8.80
C PRO A 201 -21.27 -0.49 10.14
N ARG A 202 -20.96 -1.77 10.15
CA ARG A 202 -21.07 -2.59 11.36
C ARG A 202 -19.71 -3.21 11.71
N PRO A 203 -19.45 -3.51 12.99
CA PRO A 203 -18.27 -4.24 13.38
C PRO A 203 -18.24 -5.62 12.75
N VAL A 204 -17.07 -6.00 12.22
CA VAL A 204 -16.76 -7.33 11.72
C VAL A 204 -15.48 -7.83 12.36
N GLN A 205 -15.34 -9.11 12.53
CA GLN A 205 -14.12 -9.71 13.03
C GLN A 205 -13.23 -10.14 11.88
N LEU A 206 -12.01 -9.64 11.86
CA LEU A 206 -10.96 -10.06 10.93
C LEU A 206 -10.02 -11.00 11.65
N ALA A 207 -9.60 -12.09 10.98
CA ALA A 207 -8.70 -13.08 11.52
C ALA A 207 -7.59 -13.43 10.53
N ALA A 208 -6.34 -13.35 10.99
CA ALA A 208 -5.14 -13.71 10.25
C ALA A 208 -4.50 -14.96 10.85
N ALA A 209 -4.41 -16.02 10.08
CA ALA A 209 -3.79 -17.28 10.51
C ALA A 209 -2.31 -17.33 10.16
N GLN A 210 -1.50 -17.93 11.02
CA GLN A 210 -0.08 -18.24 10.79
C GLN A 210 0.24 -19.66 11.16
N TRP A 211 0.58 -20.48 10.17
CA TRP A 211 1.09 -21.84 10.38
C TRP A 211 1.88 -22.36 9.18
N THR A 212 2.56 -23.48 9.36
CA THR A 212 3.11 -24.29 8.26
C THR A 212 1.97 -24.92 7.45
N GLY A 213 2.10 -24.96 6.12
CA GLY A 213 1.09 -25.56 5.25
C GLY A 213 0.85 -27.04 5.62
N ASP A 214 -0.41 -27.37 5.90
CA ASP A 214 -0.85 -28.71 6.29
C ASP A 214 -2.35 -28.88 6.02
N ALA A 215 -2.72 -29.93 5.30
CA ALA A 215 -4.10 -30.22 4.98
C ALA A 215 -4.96 -30.52 6.24
N SER A 216 -4.36 -31.03 7.32
CA SER A 216 -5.06 -31.28 8.58
C SER A 216 -5.49 -29.96 9.24
N ARG A 217 -4.64 -28.94 9.21
CA ARG A 217 -4.96 -27.60 9.71
C ARG A 217 -6.06 -26.96 8.89
N LEU A 218 -6.02 -27.14 7.57
CA LEU A 218 -7.08 -26.65 6.69
C LEU A 218 -8.43 -27.25 7.05
N SER A 219 -8.49 -28.56 7.29
CA SER A 219 -9.73 -29.25 7.65
C SER A 219 -10.32 -28.83 9.01
N SER A 220 -9.48 -28.35 9.93
CA SER A 220 -9.89 -27.82 11.23
C SER A 220 -10.13 -26.29 11.24
N SER A 221 -9.84 -25.60 10.13
CA SER A 221 -10.00 -24.15 10.05
C SER A 221 -11.46 -23.78 9.89
N GLN A 222 -12.03 -23.16 10.92
CA GLN A 222 -13.42 -22.72 10.96
C GLN A 222 -13.46 -21.26 11.43
N PRO A 223 -13.93 -20.31 10.59
CA PRO A 223 -14.17 -18.95 11.04
C PRO A 223 -15.37 -18.93 12.00
N GLN A 224 -15.40 -17.94 12.89
CA GLN A 224 -16.60 -17.70 13.70
C GLN A 224 -17.69 -17.03 12.86
N ALA A 225 -18.91 -17.00 13.37
CA ALA A 225 -20.01 -16.30 12.70
C ALA A 225 -19.66 -14.82 12.46
N GLN A 226 -19.86 -14.34 11.24
CA GLN A 226 -19.51 -12.99 10.80
C GLN A 226 -18.01 -12.64 10.87
N GLU A 227 -17.14 -13.65 10.84
CA GLU A 227 -15.70 -13.50 10.77
C GLU A 227 -15.18 -13.72 9.35
N LEU A 228 -14.12 -12.97 8.99
CA LEU A 228 -13.28 -13.25 7.83
C LEU A 228 -11.96 -13.83 8.31
N LEU A 229 -11.73 -15.11 8.11
CA LEU A 229 -10.48 -15.81 8.39
C LEU A 229 -9.66 -15.95 7.11
N VAL A 230 -8.43 -15.44 7.12
CA VAL A 230 -7.47 -15.57 6.01
C VAL A 230 -6.38 -16.56 6.38
N LEU A 231 -6.27 -17.61 5.57
CA LEU A 231 -5.30 -18.69 5.73
C LEU A 231 -3.96 -18.35 5.07
N PRO A 232 -2.88 -19.06 5.46
CA PRO A 232 -1.60 -18.95 4.76
C PRO A 232 -1.68 -19.31 3.26
N GLU A 233 -0.76 -18.78 2.49
CA GLU A 233 -0.57 -19.15 1.09
C GLU A 233 -0.38 -20.67 0.93
N LEU A 234 -1.04 -21.24 -0.09
CA LEU A 234 -0.99 -22.68 -0.39
C LEU A 234 -1.20 -23.57 0.87
N SER A 235 -2.10 -23.16 1.75
CA SER A 235 -2.28 -23.75 3.10
C SER A 235 -2.62 -25.24 3.13
N GLY A 236 -3.10 -25.79 2.02
CA GLY A 236 -3.35 -27.23 1.87
C GLY A 236 -2.11 -28.04 1.47
N LEU A 237 -0.95 -27.42 1.26
CA LEU A 237 0.26 -28.07 0.77
C LEU A 237 1.42 -27.93 1.77
N PRO A 238 2.33 -28.92 1.86
CA PRO A 238 3.59 -28.76 2.56
C PRO A 238 4.39 -27.56 2.07
N SER A 239 5.22 -26.98 2.92
CA SER A 239 5.96 -25.73 2.63
C SER A 239 7.24 -25.94 1.80
N ASP A 240 7.72 -27.16 1.68
CA ASP A 240 8.99 -27.55 1.07
C ASP A 240 8.88 -28.07 -0.37
N LEU A 241 7.70 -27.93 -1.00
CA LEU A 241 7.48 -28.42 -2.35
C LEU A 241 8.20 -27.56 -3.40
N ASN A 242 8.83 -28.24 -4.36
CA ASN A 242 9.36 -27.61 -5.56
C ASN A 242 8.26 -27.34 -6.62
N ALA A 243 8.61 -26.60 -7.66
CA ALA A 243 7.67 -26.21 -8.73
C ALA A 243 6.98 -27.41 -9.41
N ALA A 244 7.70 -28.51 -9.67
CA ALA A 244 7.15 -29.69 -10.32
C ALA A 244 6.13 -30.39 -9.40
N GLU A 245 6.39 -30.41 -8.12
CA GLU A 245 5.49 -30.99 -7.10
C GLU A 245 4.23 -30.16 -6.93
N ILE A 246 4.34 -28.84 -6.88
CA ILE A 246 3.19 -27.94 -6.87
C ILE A 246 2.31 -28.16 -8.10
N ARG A 247 2.92 -28.23 -9.30
CA ARG A 247 2.19 -28.50 -10.55
C ARG A 247 1.48 -29.86 -10.54
N ARG A 248 2.09 -30.90 -9.98
CA ARG A 248 1.43 -32.23 -9.90
C ARG A 248 0.22 -32.21 -8.97
N ARG A 249 0.26 -31.42 -7.92
CA ARG A 249 -0.82 -31.29 -6.91
C ARG A 249 -1.85 -30.22 -7.26
N ALA A 250 -1.74 -29.61 -8.43
CA ALA A 250 -2.72 -28.62 -8.87
C ALA A 250 -4.08 -29.29 -9.13
N GLU A 251 -5.12 -28.67 -8.61
CA GLU A 251 -6.51 -29.14 -8.62
C GLU A 251 -7.38 -28.33 -9.57
N PRO A 252 -8.40 -28.90 -10.20
CA PRO A 252 -9.40 -28.13 -10.92
C PRO A 252 -10.27 -27.30 -9.96
N ARG A 253 -10.99 -26.34 -10.49
CA ARG A 253 -12.06 -25.64 -9.74
C ARG A 253 -13.06 -26.64 -9.20
N GLY A 254 -13.50 -26.43 -7.96
CA GLY A 254 -14.35 -27.35 -7.24
C GLY A 254 -13.63 -28.59 -6.70
N GLY A 255 -12.30 -28.62 -6.79
CA GLY A 255 -11.44 -29.69 -6.25
C GLY A 255 -11.47 -29.79 -4.72
N ALA A 256 -10.62 -30.67 -4.19
CA ALA A 256 -10.60 -31.01 -2.76
C ALA A 256 -10.34 -29.78 -1.87
N PHE A 257 -9.44 -28.89 -2.29
CA PHE A 257 -9.11 -27.68 -1.55
C PHE A 257 -10.34 -26.76 -1.40
N GLU A 258 -11.03 -26.44 -2.49
CA GLU A 258 -12.22 -25.58 -2.43
C GLU A 258 -13.36 -26.21 -1.62
N GLN A 259 -13.52 -27.54 -1.70
CA GLN A 259 -14.48 -28.27 -0.88
C GLN A 259 -14.15 -28.20 0.61
N LEU A 260 -12.87 -28.24 0.98
CA LEU A 260 -12.44 -28.04 2.38
C LEU A 260 -12.73 -26.63 2.85
N LEU A 261 -12.40 -25.61 2.05
CA LEU A 261 -12.73 -24.22 2.36
C LEU A 261 -14.25 -24.02 2.55
N ALA A 262 -15.04 -24.53 1.63
CA ALA A 262 -16.51 -24.43 1.68
C ALA A 262 -17.09 -25.09 2.92
N ARG A 263 -16.62 -26.30 3.29
CA ARG A 263 -17.04 -26.97 4.52
C ARG A 263 -16.64 -26.22 5.78
N GLY A 264 -15.40 -25.68 5.83
CA GLY A 264 -14.91 -24.88 6.95
C GLY A 264 -15.73 -23.62 7.16
N ALA A 265 -15.99 -22.87 6.09
CA ALA A 265 -16.80 -21.65 6.11
C ALA A 265 -18.24 -21.93 6.58
N LYS A 266 -18.85 -23.02 6.12
CA LYS A 266 -20.18 -23.45 6.53
C LYS A 266 -20.24 -23.87 8.00
N ALA A 267 -19.28 -24.67 8.45
CA ALA A 267 -19.22 -25.16 9.83
C ALA A 267 -19.08 -24.01 10.83
N GLY A 268 -18.29 -22.99 10.52
CA GLY A 268 -18.10 -21.80 11.34
C GLY A 268 -19.11 -20.69 11.10
N SER A 269 -20.00 -20.82 10.11
CA SER A 269 -20.95 -19.77 9.70
C SER A 269 -20.30 -18.44 9.37
N GLY A 270 -19.09 -18.45 8.83
CA GLY A 270 -18.28 -17.28 8.51
C GLY A 270 -17.64 -17.36 7.11
N TYR A 271 -16.64 -16.53 6.87
CA TYR A 271 -15.95 -16.42 5.59
C TYR A 271 -14.51 -16.93 5.72
N LEU A 272 -14.10 -17.74 4.77
CA LEU A 272 -12.78 -18.37 4.78
C LEU A 272 -12.07 -18.10 3.44
N VAL A 273 -10.84 -17.56 3.53
CA VAL A 273 -9.99 -17.30 2.37
C VAL A 273 -8.74 -18.18 2.46
N GLY A 274 -8.41 -18.81 1.35
CA GLY A 274 -7.17 -19.56 1.20
C GLY A 274 -6.72 -19.61 -0.25
N SER A 275 -5.51 -20.11 -0.51
CA SER A 275 -4.98 -20.21 -1.87
C SER A 275 -4.47 -21.59 -2.20
N TYR A 276 -4.50 -21.93 -3.49
CA TYR A 276 -4.13 -23.25 -4.01
C TYR A 276 -3.63 -23.14 -5.46
N PRO A 277 -2.87 -24.12 -5.94
CA PRO A 277 -2.54 -24.23 -7.37
C PRO A 277 -3.77 -24.75 -8.12
N GLU A 278 -4.40 -23.87 -8.91
CA GLU A 278 -5.55 -24.20 -9.75
C GLU A 278 -5.06 -24.73 -11.10
N ARG A 279 -5.58 -25.88 -11.52
CA ARG A 279 -5.37 -26.44 -12.86
C ARG A 279 -6.52 -26.08 -13.79
N ASP A 280 -6.19 -25.47 -14.93
CA ASP A 280 -7.13 -25.19 -16.01
C ASP A 280 -6.48 -25.60 -17.35
N GLY A 281 -6.86 -26.75 -17.83
CA GLY A 281 -6.20 -27.40 -18.97
C GLY A 281 -4.71 -27.68 -18.70
N ALA A 282 -3.86 -27.16 -19.57
CA ALA A 282 -2.40 -27.25 -19.43
C ALA A 282 -1.79 -26.19 -18.48
N LYS A 283 -2.57 -25.18 -18.11
CA LYS A 283 -2.09 -24.09 -17.25
C LYS A 283 -2.33 -24.38 -15.79
N VAL A 284 -1.43 -23.86 -14.96
CA VAL A 284 -1.60 -23.85 -13.50
C VAL A 284 -1.57 -22.39 -13.06
N PHE A 285 -2.48 -22.00 -12.17
CA PHE A 285 -2.59 -20.66 -11.63
C PHE A 285 -2.42 -20.67 -10.10
N HIS A 286 -1.85 -19.63 -9.55
CA HIS A 286 -1.96 -19.40 -8.11
C HIS A 286 -3.31 -18.73 -7.86
N THR A 287 -4.25 -19.46 -7.30
CA THR A 287 -5.64 -19.01 -7.11
C THR A 287 -5.96 -18.81 -5.65
N VAL A 288 -6.50 -17.63 -5.32
CA VAL A 288 -7.10 -17.31 -4.03
C VAL A 288 -8.60 -17.53 -4.14
N ALA A 289 -9.18 -18.28 -3.22
CA ALA A 289 -10.62 -18.54 -3.16
C ALA A 289 -11.23 -18.02 -1.86
N LEU A 290 -12.42 -17.43 -1.97
CA LEU A 290 -13.26 -17.00 -0.85
C LEU A 290 -14.48 -17.92 -0.75
N ALA A 291 -14.59 -18.63 0.37
CA ALA A 291 -15.79 -19.40 0.73
C ALA A 291 -16.66 -18.60 1.71
N GLY A 292 -17.97 -18.73 1.57
CA GLY A 292 -18.96 -18.08 2.43
C GLY A 292 -19.73 -19.05 3.34
N PRO A 293 -20.52 -18.50 4.28
CA PRO A 293 -21.23 -19.28 5.32
C PRO A 293 -22.25 -20.29 4.78
N ALA A 294 -22.70 -20.12 3.54
CA ALA A 294 -23.57 -21.12 2.89
C ALA A 294 -22.80 -22.39 2.42
N GLY A 295 -21.47 -22.42 2.56
CA GLY A 295 -20.64 -23.52 2.05
C GLY A 295 -20.42 -23.47 0.55
N THR A 296 -20.35 -22.29 -0.03
CA THR A 296 -20.11 -22.07 -1.45
C THR A 296 -18.90 -21.17 -1.68
N ILE A 297 -18.22 -21.33 -2.79
CA ILE A 297 -17.17 -20.43 -3.22
C ILE A 297 -17.81 -19.19 -3.85
N LEU A 298 -17.59 -18.02 -3.23
CA LEU A 298 -18.15 -16.74 -3.63
C LEU A 298 -17.29 -16.01 -4.67
N GLY A 299 -15.98 -16.23 -4.64
CA GLY A 299 -15.05 -15.60 -5.58
C GLY A 299 -13.74 -16.36 -5.71
N ARG A 300 -13.10 -16.18 -6.87
CA ARG A 300 -11.77 -16.74 -7.19
C ARG A 300 -10.94 -15.68 -7.88
N TYR A 301 -9.73 -15.53 -7.41
CA TYR A 301 -8.75 -14.63 -7.98
C TYR A 301 -7.51 -15.41 -8.38
N ARG A 302 -7.10 -15.29 -9.64
CA ARG A 302 -5.82 -15.80 -10.14
C ARG A 302 -4.77 -14.70 -10.00
N ALA A 303 -3.69 -14.95 -9.28
CA ALA A 303 -2.63 -13.97 -9.03
C ALA A 303 -2.18 -13.30 -10.32
N THR A 304 -2.30 -11.99 -10.38
CA THR A 304 -1.94 -11.21 -11.58
C THR A 304 -0.45 -10.92 -11.63
N HIS A 305 0.18 -10.75 -10.49
CA HIS A 305 1.63 -10.57 -10.38
C HIS A 305 2.20 -11.75 -9.60
N LEU A 306 3.27 -12.31 -10.15
CA LEU A 306 3.90 -13.52 -9.62
C LEU A 306 5.31 -13.19 -9.13
N SER A 307 5.67 -13.67 -7.95
CA SER A 307 7.06 -13.69 -7.50
C SER A 307 7.94 -14.55 -8.42
N ALA A 308 9.25 -14.41 -8.33
CA ALA A 308 10.19 -15.22 -9.11
C ALA A 308 9.98 -16.73 -8.89
N ALA A 309 9.65 -17.14 -7.66
CA ALA A 309 9.34 -18.53 -7.35
C ALA A 309 8.03 -18.99 -8.01
N GLU A 310 6.97 -18.18 -7.96
CA GLU A 310 5.68 -18.50 -8.56
C GLU A 310 5.74 -18.59 -10.08
N GLN A 311 6.56 -17.75 -10.75
CA GLN A 311 6.77 -17.79 -12.20
C GLN A 311 7.30 -19.16 -12.69
N THR A 312 7.93 -19.95 -11.82
CA THR A 312 8.43 -21.28 -12.19
C THR A 312 7.31 -22.32 -12.32
N TRP A 313 6.13 -22.08 -11.75
CA TRP A 313 5.03 -23.04 -11.74
C TRP A 313 3.66 -22.49 -12.13
N ALA A 314 3.43 -21.16 -11.98
CA ALA A 314 2.14 -20.53 -12.23
C ALA A 314 2.11 -19.70 -13.49
N THR A 315 0.93 -19.59 -14.08
CA THR A 315 0.57 -18.64 -15.14
C THR A 315 -0.12 -17.45 -14.50
N PRO A 316 0.21 -16.20 -14.86
CA PRO A 316 -0.45 -15.04 -14.28
C PRO A 316 -1.91 -14.91 -14.72
N GLY A 317 -2.77 -14.47 -13.83
CA GLY A 317 -4.14 -14.06 -14.08
C GLY A 317 -4.23 -12.70 -14.80
N ASP A 318 -5.44 -12.21 -15.02
CA ASP A 318 -5.72 -11.06 -15.90
C ASP A 318 -6.70 -10.03 -15.34
N ALA A 319 -7.24 -10.24 -14.13
CA ALA A 319 -8.20 -9.31 -13.53
C ALA A 319 -8.15 -9.30 -12.00
N PRO A 320 -8.31 -8.13 -11.34
CA PRO A 320 -8.59 -8.06 -9.90
C PRO A 320 -10.00 -8.59 -9.60
N VAL A 321 -10.20 -9.10 -8.39
CA VAL A 321 -11.50 -9.63 -7.94
C VAL A 321 -11.89 -9.01 -6.62
N VAL A 322 -13.09 -8.43 -6.57
CA VAL A 322 -13.74 -7.93 -5.36
C VAL A 322 -15.14 -8.56 -5.27
N VAL A 323 -15.45 -9.13 -4.11
CA VAL A 323 -16.72 -9.83 -3.83
C VAL A 323 -17.51 -9.01 -2.82
N SER A 324 -18.75 -8.66 -3.17
CA SER A 324 -19.69 -8.01 -2.23
C SER A 324 -20.24 -9.05 -1.26
N THR A 325 -20.12 -8.78 0.04
CA THR A 325 -20.58 -9.66 1.11
C THR A 325 -21.28 -8.81 2.20
N PRO A 326 -22.02 -9.44 3.11
CA PRO A 326 -22.49 -8.76 4.32
C PRO A 326 -21.40 -8.17 5.22
N LEU A 327 -20.13 -8.61 5.11
CA LEU A 327 -19.00 -8.02 5.84
C LEU A 327 -18.45 -6.76 5.18
N GLY A 328 -18.86 -6.48 3.94
CA GLY A 328 -18.30 -5.45 3.07
C GLY A 328 -17.77 -6.03 1.75
N ARG A 329 -17.07 -5.22 0.99
CA ARG A 329 -16.45 -5.59 -0.29
C ARG A 329 -15.07 -6.19 -0.03
N ILE A 330 -14.95 -7.49 -0.24
CA ILE A 330 -13.71 -8.24 0.01
C ILE A 330 -12.92 -8.39 -1.29
N GLY A 331 -11.74 -7.76 -1.33
CA GLY A 331 -10.76 -7.95 -2.40
C GLY A 331 -9.89 -9.19 -2.12
N LEU A 332 -9.44 -9.86 -3.18
CA LEU A 332 -8.58 -11.04 -3.10
C LEU A 332 -7.25 -10.74 -3.81
N ALA A 333 -6.12 -10.94 -3.11
CA ALA A 333 -4.79 -10.74 -3.66
C ALA A 333 -3.79 -11.75 -3.09
N THR A 334 -2.58 -11.79 -3.63
CA THR A 334 -1.43 -12.49 -3.05
C THR A 334 -0.38 -11.51 -2.54
N ALA A 335 0.60 -11.97 -1.79
CA ALA A 335 1.69 -11.12 -1.31
C ALA A 335 2.50 -10.50 -2.48
N ALA A 336 2.68 -11.23 -3.57
CA ALA A 336 3.40 -10.75 -4.74
C ALA A 336 2.70 -9.57 -5.44
N ASP A 337 1.37 -9.56 -5.43
CA ASP A 337 0.57 -8.45 -5.98
C ASP A 337 0.83 -7.14 -5.24
N LEU A 338 1.02 -7.19 -3.92
CA LEU A 338 1.24 -6.00 -3.09
C LEU A 338 2.58 -5.31 -3.37
N ALA A 339 3.52 -5.98 -4.00
CA ALA A 339 4.79 -5.38 -4.42
C ALA A 339 4.60 -4.34 -5.56
N VAL A 340 3.43 -4.32 -6.19
CA VAL A 340 3.09 -3.44 -7.31
C VAL A 340 2.02 -2.45 -6.86
N THR A 341 2.38 -1.20 -6.70
CA THR A 341 1.52 -0.14 -6.15
C THR A 341 0.22 0.04 -6.96
N GLU A 342 0.29 -0.16 -8.26
CA GLU A 342 -0.89 -0.08 -9.15
C GLU A 342 -1.98 -1.09 -8.77
N VAL A 343 -1.62 -2.25 -8.23
CA VAL A 343 -2.59 -3.23 -7.72
C VAL A 343 -3.35 -2.68 -6.53
N THR A 344 -2.65 -2.04 -5.59
CA THR A 344 -3.30 -1.31 -4.48
C THR A 344 -4.29 -0.28 -5.00
N GLY A 345 -3.90 0.51 -6.01
CA GLY A 345 -4.77 1.47 -6.68
C GLY A 345 -6.00 0.83 -7.34
N LEU A 346 -5.85 -0.34 -7.96
CA LEU A 346 -6.98 -1.08 -8.53
C LEU A 346 -8.01 -1.47 -7.45
N TYR A 347 -7.56 -2.04 -6.34
CA TYR A 347 -8.46 -2.40 -5.23
C TYR A 347 -9.10 -1.18 -4.57
N GLN A 348 -8.38 -0.06 -4.46
CA GLN A 348 -8.94 1.22 -4.05
C GLN A 348 -10.06 1.67 -5.00
N THR A 349 -9.80 1.71 -6.31
CA THR A 349 -10.79 2.11 -7.33
C THR A 349 -11.99 1.20 -7.36
N LEU A 350 -11.81 -0.09 -7.06
CA LEU A 350 -12.87 -1.08 -6.93
C LEU A 350 -13.62 -1.01 -5.59
N ARG A 351 -13.34 -0.03 -4.73
CA ARG A 351 -14.02 0.18 -3.45
C ARG A 351 -13.89 -1.01 -2.49
N THR A 352 -12.70 -1.58 -2.39
CA THR A 352 -12.43 -2.65 -1.44
C THR A 352 -12.50 -2.12 -0.02
N ASP A 353 -13.26 -2.80 0.84
CA ASP A 353 -13.30 -2.52 2.30
C ASP A 353 -12.24 -3.33 3.04
N VAL A 354 -12.06 -4.60 2.65
CA VAL A 354 -11.08 -5.53 3.22
C VAL A 354 -10.36 -6.26 2.11
N LEU A 355 -9.04 -6.18 2.08
CA LEU A 355 -8.19 -6.96 1.18
C LEU A 355 -7.69 -8.20 1.90
N ALA A 356 -8.04 -9.39 1.41
CA ALA A 356 -7.62 -10.67 1.95
C ALA A 356 -6.42 -11.23 1.16
N VAL A 357 -5.32 -11.49 1.86
CA VAL A 357 -4.03 -11.81 1.27
C VAL A 357 -3.44 -13.06 1.91
N PRO A 358 -3.65 -14.26 1.35
CA PRO A 358 -2.79 -15.40 1.66
C PRO A 358 -1.34 -15.06 1.32
N SER A 359 -0.42 -15.24 2.28
CA SER A 359 0.99 -14.85 2.18
C SER A 359 1.90 -16.06 2.40
N GLY A 360 2.97 -16.14 1.64
CA GLY A 360 3.94 -17.24 1.69
C GLY A 360 5.24 -16.85 2.37
N ASP A 361 6.26 -16.55 1.58
CA ASP A 361 7.58 -16.22 2.10
C ASP A 361 7.66 -14.76 2.57
N PRO A 362 7.82 -14.53 3.87
CA PRO A 362 8.01 -13.20 4.41
C PRO A 362 9.39 -12.61 4.11
N ALA A 363 10.31 -13.42 3.55
CA ALA A 363 11.69 -12.96 3.29
C ALA A 363 11.78 -11.98 2.12
N ALA A 364 10.83 -12.02 1.20
CA ALA A 364 10.87 -11.24 -0.03
C ALA A 364 10.72 -9.73 0.18
N LEU A 365 10.25 -9.27 1.35
CA LEU A 365 9.75 -7.91 1.55
C LEU A 365 10.18 -7.27 2.88
N LYS A 366 11.26 -7.74 3.47
CA LYS A 366 11.76 -7.23 4.75
C LYS A 366 12.33 -5.83 4.59
N VAL A 367 11.52 -4.85 4.89
CA VAL A 367 12.01 -3.52 5.21
C VAL A 367 11.82 -3.31 6.71
N GLU A 368 12.85 -2.83 7.34
CA GLU A 368 12.81 -2.45 8.75
C GLU A 368 11.81 -1.29 8.90
N ILE A 369 10.69 -1.54 9.55
CA ILE A 369 9.73 -0.49 9.83
C ILE A 369 10.31 0.35 10.96
N ASP A 370 10.45 1.65 10.71
CA ASP A 370 10.90 2.58 11.73
C ASP A 370 9.89 2.58 12.89
N PRO A 371 10.32 2.27 14.13
CA PRO A 371 9.44 2.30 15.29
C PRO A 371 8.72 3.64 15.50
N GLN A 372 9.31 4.74 15.01
CA GLN A 372 8.70 6.07 15.07
C GLN A 372 7.46 6.21 14.17
N LEU A 373 7.31 5.35 13.16
CA LEU A 373 6.10 5.28 12.35
C LEU A 373 4.90 4.72 13.13
N TYR A 374 5.15 4.07 14.25
CA TYR A 374 4.17 3.38 15.09
C TYR A 374 4.15 3.95 16.51
N ALA A 375 4.06 5.26 16.66
CA ALA A 375 4.02 5.94 17.95
C ALA A 375 2.75 5.63 18.76
N VAL A 376 2.30 4.40 18.78
CA VAL A 376 1.16 3.98 19.59
C VAL A 376 1.48 2.67 20.29
N SER A 377 1.01 2.54 21.48
CA SER A 377 1.09 1.57 22.56
C SER A 377 1.45 0.10 22.28
N ASP A 378 1.62 -0.31 21.03
CA ASP A 378 2.08 -1.64 20.64
C ASP A 378 3.01 -1.51 19.41
N PRO A 379 4.28 -1.09 19.62
CA PRO A 379 5.24 -1.17 18.53
C PRO A 379 5.31 -2.63 18.10
N PRO A 380 5.25 -2.92 16.78
CA PRO A 380 5.46 -4.28 16.33
C PRO A 380 6.85 -4.70 16.80
N THR A 381 6.90 -5.59 17.77
CA THR A 381 8.14 -6.21 18.26
C THR A 381 8.68 -7.20 17.22
N GLY A 382 8.72 -6.81 15.94
CA GLY A 382 9.13 -7.66 14.85
C GLY A 382 9.13 -6.94 13.51
N ARG A 383 9.77 -7.54 12.55
CA ARG A 383 9.75 -7.08 11.16
C ARG A 383 8.33 -7.24 10.62
N ALA A 384 7.56 -6.17 10.60
CA ALA A 384 6.28 -6.16 9.89
C ALA A 384 6.58 -6.16 8.39
N ASP A 385 5.73 -6.86 7.64
CA ASP A 385 5.77 -6.83 6.20
C ASP A 385 5.36 -5.43 5.72
N LEU A 386 6.28 -4.74 5.06
CA LEU A 386 6.08 -3.37 4.61
C LEU A 386 4.92 -3.26 3.60
N HIS A 387 4.82 -4.20 2.68
CA HIS A 387 3.85 -4.08 1.58
C HIS A 387 2.39 -4.17 2.06
N PRO A 388 1.97 -5.10 2.94
CA PRO A 388 0.64 -5.07 3.52
C PRO A 388 0.31 -3.76 4.24
N TYR A 389 1.26 -3.25 5.02
CA TYR A 389 1.09 -1.98 5.70
C TYR A 389 0.89 -0.82 4.72
N LEU A 390 1.76 -0.70 3.71
CA LEU A 390 1.67 0.37 2.73
C LEU A 390 0.43 0.24 1.84
N ALA A 391 0.03 -0.98 1.47
CA ALA A 391 -1.18 -1.22 0.70
C ALA A 391 -2.43 -0.77 1.48
N ALA A 392 -2.54 -1.11 2.76
CA ALA A 392 -3.64 -0.66 3.61
C ALA A 392 -3.67 0.87 3.73
N LYS A 393 -2.52 1.49 3.97
CA LYS A 393 -2.36 2.95 4.05
C LYS A 393 -2.75 3.65 2.74
N LEU A 394 -2.17 3.24 1.63
CA LEU A 394 -2.38 3.89 0.32
C LEU A 394 -3.76 3.58 -0.27
N GLY A 395 -4.26 2.37 -0.05
CA GLY A 395 -5.57 1.94 -0.57
C GLY A 395 -6.75 2.37 0.29
N GLN A 396 -6.50 2.80 1.53
CA GLN A 396 -7.53 3.15 2.52
C GLN A 396 -8.56 2.04 2.71
N PHE A 397 -8.07 0.81 2.87
CA PHE A 397 -8.84 -0.38 3.22
C PHE A 397 -8.16 -1.15 4.34
N TRP A 398 -8.90 -2.01 5.04
CA TRP A 398 -8.31 -3.00 5.92
C TRP A 398 -7.62 -4.09 5.10
N LEU A 399 -6.50 -4.59 5.59
CA LEU A 399 -5.79 -5.71 4.96
C LEU A 399 -5.56 -6.81 5.99
N VAL A 400 -5.92 -8.04 5.61
CA VAL A 400 -5.68 -9.24 6.41
C VAL A 400 -4.72 -10.14 5.66
N SER A 401 -3.53 -10.37 6.22
CA SER A 401 -2.53 -11.27 5.67
C SER A 401 -2.44 -12.53 6.52
N GLY A 402 -2.86 -13.67 5.97
CA GLY A 402 -2.61 -14.99 6.54
C GLY A 402 -1.29 -15.53 6.04
N GLY A 403 -0.33 -15.83 6.92
CA GLY A 403 1.05 -16.11 6.54
C GLY A 403 1.55 -17.50 6.87
N ARG A 404 2.42 -18.04 6.00
CA ARG A 404 3.17 -19.26 6.33
C ARG A 404 4.16 -18.97 7.46
N ARG A 405 4.25 -19.91 8.39
CA ARG A 405 5.32 -19.96 9.36
C ARG A 405 6.58 -20.49 8.69
N ILE A 406 7.58 -19.63 8.49
CA ILE A 406 8.86 -20.00 7.90
C ILE A 406 9.96 -19.48 8.83
N GLY A 407 10.62 -20.40 9.53
CA GLY A 407 11.67 -20.05 10.51
C GLY A 407 11.18 -19.07 11.56
N ASN A 408 11.94 -18.00 11.79
CA ASN A 408 11.62 -16.94 12.75
C ASN A 408 10.99 -15.69 12.09
N ALA A 409 10.38 -15.84 10.92
CA ALA A 409 9.72 -14.74 10.24
C ALA A 409 8.21 -14.76 10.48
N THR A 410 7.58 -13.58 10.38
CA THR A 410 6.13 -13.41 10.40
C THR A 410 5.65 -12.73 9.13
N ALA A 411 4.59 -13.27 8.53
CA ALA A 411 3.92 -12.65 7.39
C ALA A 411 2.44 -12.39 7.70
N SER A 412 1.98 -12.76 8.90
CA SER A 412 0.57 -12.69 9.29
C SER A 412 0.29 -11.41 10.05
N GLY A 413 -0.77 -10.72 9.65
CA GLY A 413 -1.18 -9.52 10.35
C GLY A 413 -2.48 -8.93 9.86
N ILE A 414 -2.97 -7.94 10.61
CA ILE A 414 -4.14 -7.13 10.28
C ILE A 414 -3.69 -5.67 10.28
N PHE A 415 -3.82 -5.03 9.14
CA PHE A 415 -3.30 -3.69 8.86
C PHE A 415 -4.47 -2.76 8.56
N GLY A 416 -4.45 -1.58 9.16
CA GLY A 416 -5.54 -0.61 9.02
C GLY A 416 -5.24 0.53 8.04
N PRO A 417 -6.30 1.24 7.62
CA PRO A 417 -6.24 2.27 6.58
C PRO A 417 -5.79 3.65 7.09
N GLU A 418 -5.08 3.76 8.19
CA GLU A 418 -4.78 5.05 8.80
C GLU A 418 -3.53 5.71 8.23
N PRO A 419 -3.63 6.87 7.55
CA PRO A 419 -2.49 7.50 6.91
C PRO A 419 -1.67 8.42 7.82
N VAL A 420 -2.26 8.94 8.88
CA VAL A 420 -1.64 9.97 9.74
C VAL A 420 -1.48 9.50 11.17
N VAL A 421 -2.54 8.95 11.74
CA VAL A 421 -2.52 8.28 13.01
C VAL A 421 -2.56 6.80 12.74
N HIS A 422 -1.43 6.14 12.81
CA HIS A 422 -1.34 4.75 12.42
C HIS A 422 -2.24 3.88 13.28
N THR A 423 -3.18 3.22 12.64
CA THR A 423 -3.88 2.11 13.29
C THR A 423 -2.83 1.07 13.63
N PRO A 424 -2.68 0.68 14.91
CA PRO A 424 -1.70 -0.32 15.30
C PRO A 424 -1.86 -1.58 14.45
N THR A 425 -0.80 -2.01 13.82
CA THR A 425 -0.79 -3.31 13.14
C THR A 425 -0.86 -4.41 14.18
N LEU A 426 -1.64 -5.43 13.90
CA LEU A 426 -1.68 -6.62 14.73
C LEU A 426 -0.97 -7.74 13.97
N THR A 427 0.23 -8.13 14.42
CA THR A 427 1.00 -9.22 13.80
C THR A 427 1.06 -10.45 14.70
N ALA A 428 1.26 -11.61 14.08
CA ALA A 428 1.60 -12.81 14.83
C ALA A 428 3.07 -12.76 15.27
N ALA A 429 3.38 -13.36 16.41
CA ALA A 429 4.77 -13.48 16.85
C ALA A 429 5.58 -14.32 15.85
N ALA A 430 6.81 -13.91 15.59
CA ALA A 430 7.71 -14.62 14.69
C ALA A 430 7.89 -16.08 15.14
N GLY A 431 7.83 -17.01 14.20
CA GLY A 431 8.01 -18.45 14.46
C GLY A 431 6.90 -19.15 15.23
N ALA A 432 5.86 -18.46 15.67
CA ALA A 432 4.73 -19.07 16.38
C ALA A 432 3.62 -19.52 15.41
N GLU A 433 2.93 -20.60 15.73
CA GLU A 433 1.61 -20.86 15.16
C GLU A 433 0.58 -20.01 15.90
N ALA A 434 -0.21 -19.25 15.18
CA ALA A 434 -1.16 -18.33 15.79
C ALA A 434 -2.33 -18.00 14.85
N VAL A 435 -3.45 -17.62 15.46
CA VAL A 435 -4.51 -16.84 14.78
C VAL A 435 -4.66 -15.53 15.54
N ARG A 436 -4.65 -14.41 14.80
CA ARG A 436 -4.82 -13.07 15.35
C ARG A 436 -6.16 -12.52 14.92
N TYR A 437 -6.85 -11.87 15.86
CA TYR A 437 -8.20 -11.36 15.69
C TYR A 437 -8.27 -9.88 15.96
N ARG A 438 -9.03 -9.16 15.14
CA ARG A 438 -9.35 -7.76 15.36
C ARG A 438 -10.78 -7.46 14.91
N THR A 439 -11.53 -6.76 15.77
CA THR A 439 -12.83 -6.20 15.38
C THR A 439 -12.61 -4.83 14.76
N VAL A 440 -13.18 -4.63 13.59
CA VAL A 440 -13.07 -3.39 12.81
C VAL A 440 -14.42 -2.97 12.26
N VAL A 441 -14.53 -1.71 11.84
CA VAL A 441 -15.66 -1.22 11.05
C VAL A 441 -15.12 -0.89 9.65
N PRO A 442 -15.23 -1.79 8.67
CA PRO A 442 -14.51 -1.67 7.41
C PRO A 442 -14.77 -0.39 6.64
N ALA A 443 -16.02 0.02 6.53
CA ALA A 443 -16.41 1.21 5.76
C ALA A 443 -16.19 2.54 6.50
N ALA A 444 -15.65 2.54 7.72
CA ALA A 444 -15.46 3.77 8.50
C ALA A 444 -14.34 4.67 7.95
N GLY A 445 -13.41 4.11 7.15
CA GLY A 445 -12.26 4.83 6.62
C GLY A 445 -11.29 5.32 7.70
N GLY A 446 -10.27 6.07 7.29
CA GLY A 446 -9.35 6.77 8.19
C GLY A 446 -9.96 8.06 8.73
N THR A 447 -9.42 8.55 9.86
CA THR A 447 -9.89 9.80 10.51
C THR A 447 -9.53 11.06 9.72
N TRP A 448 -8.53 10.99 8.86
CA TRP A 448 -8.00 12.12 8.09
C TRP A 448 -8.35 12.06 6.62
N ILE A 449 -8.15 10.92 6.00
CA ILE A 449 -8.40 10.65 4.59
C ILE A 449 -9.14 9.33 4.50
N ASN A 450 -10.13 9.25 3.65
CA ASN A 450 -10.83 8.02 3.35
C ASN A 450 -10.75 7.69 1.85
N GLN A 451 -11.10 6.48 1.51
CA GLN A 451 -11.03 5.97 0.14
C GLN A 451 -11.82 6.84 -0.85
N GLN A 452 -13.01 7.34 -0.46
CA GLN A 452 -13.82 8.20 -1.32
C GLN A 452 -13.11 9.52 -1.65
N GLN A 453 -12.53 10.18 -0.64
CA GLN A 453 -11.76 11.41 -0.85
C GLN A 453 -10.57 11.19 -1.78
N LEU A 454 -9.88 10.04 -1.65
CA LEU A 454 -8.76 9.72 -2.55
C LEU A 454 -9.24 9.51 -3.98
N ILE A 455 -10.38 8.85 -4.19
CA ILE A 455 -10.91 8.62 -5.54
C ILE A 455 -11.43 9.93 -6.16
N ASP A 456 -12.10 10.76 -5.38
CA ASP A 456 -12.65 12.03 -5.86
C ASP A 456 -11.57 13.07 -6.19
N GLY A 457 -10.46 13.04 -5.46
CA GLY A 457 -9.33 13.94 -5.65
C GLY A 457 -8.32 13.51 -6.72
N GLN A 458 -8.51 12.34 -7.35
CA GLN A 458 -7.60 11.87 -8.40
C GLN A 458 -7.67 12.73 -9.67
N ARG A 459 -6.49 13.05 -10.20
CA ARG A 459 -6.29 13.75 -11.47
C ARG A 459 -6.07 12.73 -12.58
N ASN A 460 -7.12 11.99 -12.93
CA ASN A 460 -7.05 10.92 -13.94
C ASN A 460 -6.62 11.42 -15.32
N ASP A 461 -6.83 12.72 -15.57
CA ASP A 461 -6.32 13.43 -16.75
C ASP A 461 -4.78 13.41 -16.84
N LEU A 462 -4.07 13.35 -15.70
CA LEU A 462 -2.61 13.32 -15.62
C LEU A 462 -2.04 11.89 -15.53
N PHE A 463 -2.87 10.89 -15.23
CA PHE A 463 -2.40 9.54 -14.85
C PHE A 463 -2.32 8.56 -16.02
N LYS A 464 -2.58 9.00 -17.25
CA LYS A 464 -2.51 8.15 -18.45
C LYS A 464 -1.20 7.36 -18.59
N PRO A 465 0.00 7.88 -18.25
CA PRO A 465 1.24 7.10 -18.34
C PRO A 465 1.28 5.85 -17.46
N LEU A 466 0.47 5.81 -16.39
CA LEU A 466 0.40 4.62 -15.52
C LEU A 466 -0.13 3.38 -16.25
N VAL A 467 -0.98 3.57 -17.27
CA VAL A 467 -1.65 2.47 -18.00
C VAL A 467 -1.03 2.19 -19.35
N LEU A 468 -0.04 2.96 -19.76
CA LEU A 468 0.64 2.76 -21.04
C LEU A 468 1.76 1.74 -20.90
N ASP A 469 1.88 0.87 -21.92
CA ASP A 469 3.03 -0.01 -22.05
C ASP A 469 4.31 0.82 -22.20
N PRO A 470 5.43 0.45 -21.55
CA PRO A 470 6.70 1.16 -21.66
C PRO A 470 7.25 1.25 -23.10
N THR A 471 6.87 0.34 -24.00
CA THR A 471 7.27 0.37 -25.41
C THR A 471 6.39 1.29 -26.27
N ASN A 472 5.27 1.78 -25.72
CA ASN A 472 4.37 2.67 -26.44
C ASN A 472 5.08 3.99 -26.81
N ALA A 473 4.97 4.40 -28.08
CA ALA A 473 5.64 5.60 -28.60
C ALA A 473 5.25 6.87 -27.81
N CYS A 474 3.99 6.98 -27.40
CA CYS A 474 3.51 8.10 -26.61
C CYS A 474 4.12 8.11 -25.20
N PHE A 475 4.18 6.94 -24.52
CA PHE A 475 4.87 6.81 -23.25
C PHE A 475 6.34 7.23 -23.37
N GLN A 476 7.03 6.77 -24.41
CA GLN A 476 8.43 7.11 -24.64
C GLN A 476 8.64 8.60 -24.91
N SER A 477 7.72 9.22 -25.67
CA SER A 477 7.76 10.67 -25.90
C SER A 477 7.56 11.47 -24.61
N TRP A 478 6.54 11.10 -23.82
CA TRP A 478 6.26 11.69 -22.52
C TRP A 478 7.46 11.55 -21.56
N LYS A 479 8.08 10.37 -21.50
CA LYS A 479 9.25 10.11 -20.65
C LYS A 479 10.45 10.94 -21.05
N ARG A 480 10.76 11.05 -22.37
CA ARG A 480 11.88 11.86 -22.87
C ARG A 480 11.68 13.35 -22.65
N ALA A 481 10.45 13.83 -22.73
CA ALA A 481 10.15 15.23 -22.49
C ALA A 481 10.50 15.68 -21.06
N GLY A 482 10.54 14.75 -20.10
CA GLY A 482 10.87 15.03 -18.70
C GLY A 482 9.77 15.79 -17.95
N HIS A 483 9.05 16.68 -18.61
CA HIS A 483 7.96 17.50 -18.04
C HIS A 483 6.92 17.80 -19.11
N GLY A 484 5.79 18.36 -18.71
CA GLY A 484 4.70 18.75 -19.60
C GLY A 484 3.58 17.70 -19.71
N PRO A 485 2.47 18.06 -20.38
CA PRO A 485 1.27 17.25 -20.44
C PRO A 485 1.47 15.94 -21.23
N VAL A 486 0.60 14.98 -20.97
CA VAL A 486 0.53 13.74 -21.73
C VAL A 486 -0.29 13.97 -23.00
N ASN A 487 0.37 14.26 -24.09
CA ASN A 487 -0.28 14.40 -25.40
C ASN A 487 -0.40 13.06 -26.12
N CYS A 488 -1.15 12.14 -25.53
CA CYS A 488 -1.47 10.84 -26.12
C CYS A 488 -2.94 10.79 -26.49
N PRO A 489 -3.32 10.23 -27.66
CA PRO A 489 -4.70 10.01 -28.04
C PRO A 489 -5.43 9.04 -27.08
#